data_f4a79dba0302ea212033139ff070a690
#
_entry.id   f4a79dba0302ea212033139ff070a690
#
_cell.length_a   1.000
_cell.length_b   1.000
_cell.length_c   1.000
_cell.angle_alpha   90.00
_cell.angle_beta   90.00
_cell.angle_gamma   90.00
#
_symmetry.space_group_name_H-M   'P 1'
#
loop_
_entity.id
_entity.type
_entity.pdbx_description
1 polymer ?
#
loop_
_entity_poly.entity_id
_entity_poly.type
_entity_poly.pdbx_seq_one_letter_code
_entity_poly.pdbx_strand_id
1 'polypeptide(L)'
;MAPCKTDPAQAPADCEIIKILPHIPHIDPERPLSADDYWALRERVLSKLERMGLTDLRRHIVCEEYWTPPDIEARYYSNRGSIYGVVADRNLNLGFKAPQRSGELRNLYFVGGSVNPGGGMPMVTLSGQLVRDKILADLAGR
;
A
#
# COMPACT_ATOMS: atom_id res chain seq x y z
N MET A 1 -3.09 -2.24 -13.78
CA MET A 1 -2.62 -3.66 -13.83
C MET A 1 -3.79 -4.51 -14.28
N ALA A 2 -3.60 -5.40 -15.24
CA ALA A 2 -4.63 -6.28 -15.82
C ALA A 2 -4.16 -7.74 -15.68
N PRO A 3 -4.46 -8.40 -14.55
CA PRO A 3 -3.94 -9.74 -14.25
C PRO A 3 -4.40 -10.81 -15.24
N CYS A 4 -5.57 -10.66 -15.85
CA CYS A 4 -6.09 -11.60 -16.85
C CYS A 4 -5.21 -11.71 -18.11
N LYS A 5 -4.33 -10.72 -18.36
CA LYS A 5 -3.33 -10.81 -19.44
C LYS A 5 -2.25 -11.87 -19.17
N THR A 6 -2.04 -12.19 -17.89
CA THR A 6 -1.09 -13.24 -17.47
C THR A 6 -1.80 -14.56 -17.22
N ASP A 7 -2.98 -14.50 -16.63
CA ASP A 7 -3.79 -15.67 -16.29
C ASP A 7 -5.28 -15.39 -16.63
N PRO A 8 -5.75 -15.84 -17.81
CA PRO A 8 -7.12 -15.62 -18.24
C PRO A 8 -8.18 -16.24 -17.33
N ALA A 9 -7.83 -17.24 -16.51
CA ALA A 9 -8.76 -17.89 -15.61
C ALA A 9 -9.18 -17.01 -14.40
N GLN A 10 -8.56 -15.84 -14.22
CA GLN A 10 -8.90 -14.94 -13.12
C GLN A 10 -10.19 -14.14 -13.32
N ALA A 11 -10.75 -14.12 -14.53
CA ALA A 11 -12.04 -13.51 -14.81
C ALA A 11 -12.95 -14.47 -15.59
N PRO A 12 -14.27 -14.26 -15.54
CA PRO A 12 -15.19 -14.94 -16.44
C PRO A 12 -14.83 -14.69 -17.92
N ALA A 13 -15.34 -15.54 -18.81
CA ALA A 13 -15.17 -15.35 -20.25
C ALA A 13 -15.65 -13.94 -20.66
N ASP A 14 -14.91 -13.32 -21.57
CA ASP A 14 -15.17 -11.96 -22.07
C ASP A 14 -15.11 -10.83 -21.02
N CYS A 15 -14.56 -11.12 -19.84
CA CYS A 15 -14.32 -10.14 -18.80
C CYS A 15 -12.83 -9.89 -18.55
N GLU A 16 -12.51 -8.72 -18.01
CA GLU A 16 -11.18 -8.32 -17.59
C GLU A 16 -11.19 -7.80 -16.15
N ILE A 17 -10.14 -8.08 -15.40
CA ILE A 17 -9.91 -7.44 -14.11
C ILE A 17 -8.94 -6.28 -14.29
N ILE A 18 -9.32 -5.10 -13.82
CA ILE A 18 -8.44 -3.94 -13.82
C ILE A 18 -8.17 -3.53 -12.37
N LYS A 19 -6.94 -3.68 -11.91
CA LYS A 19 -6.50 -3.19 -10.60
C LYS A 19 -5.90 -1.81 -10.74
N ILE A 20 -6.48 -0.84 -10.01
CA ILE A 20 -6.08 0.55 -10.01
C ILE A 20 -5.59 0.91 -8.60
N LEU A 21 -4.44 1.58 -8.50
CA LEU A 21 -3.84 2.04 -7.25
C LEU A 21 -3.56 3.54 -7.36
N PRO A 22 -4.55 4.39 -7.11
CA PRO A 22 -4.32 5.83 -7.05
C PRO A 22 -3.51 6.17 -5.80
N HIS A 23 -2.57 7.10 -5.93
CA HIS A 23 -1.90 7.66 -4.76
C HIS A 23 -2.83 8.68 -4.11
N ILE A 24 -3.20 8.39 -2.86
CA ILE A 24 -4.01 9.27 -2.02
C ILE A 24 -3.31 9.48 -0.67
N PRO A 25 -3.48 10.64 -0.03
CA PRO A 25 -2.90 10.88 1.28
C PRO A 25 -3.48 9.93 2.33
N HIS A 26 -2.73 9.69 3.39
CA HIS A 26 -3.25 9.03 4.59
C HIS A 26 -4.31 9.92 5.26
N ILE A 27 -5.07 9.35 6.21
CA ILE A 27 -6.08 10.08 6.96
C ILE A 27 -5.42 11.23 7.72
N ASP A 28 -5.89 12.44 7.44
CA ASP A 28 -5.54 13.63 8.22
C ASP A 28 -6.60 13.80 9.33
N PRO A 29 -6.23 13.69 10.61
CA PRO A 29 -7.19 13.85 11.71
C PRO A 29 -7.84 15.23 11.77
N GLU A 30 -7.14 16.27 11.29
CA GLU A 30 -7.65 17.64 11.30
C GLU A 30 -8.56 17.93 10.10
N ARG A 31 -8.37 17.18 8.99
CA ARG A 31 -9.12 17.35 7.75
C ARG A 31 -9.43 16.00 7.10
N PRO A 32 -10.22 15.15 7.75
CA PRO A 32 -10.56 13.86 7.18
C PRO A 32 -11.37 14.04 5.89
N LEU A 33 -11.04 13.27 4.88
CA LEU A 33 -11.84 13.24 3.65
C LEU A 33 -13.17 12.56 3.91
N SER A 34 -14.23 13.12 3.34
CA SER A 34 -15.58 12.56 3.38
C SER A 34 -15.75 11.42 2.35
N ALA A 35 -16.85 10.70 2.45
CA ALA A 35 -17.24 9.72 1.43
C ALA A 35 -17.38 10.37 0.04
N ASP A 36 -17.92 11.59 -0.02
CA ASP A 36 -18.09 12.33 -1.26
C ASP A 36 -16.74 12.72 -1.88
N ASP A 37 -15.72 13.03 -1.07
CA ASP A 37 -14.37 13.31 -1.57
C ASP A 37 -13.75 12.07 -2.21
N TYR A 38 -13.92 10.89 -1.61
CA TYR A 38 -13.46 9.62 -2.18
C TYR A 38 -14.23 9.28 -3.45
N TRP A 39 -15.53 9.53 -3.47
CA TRP A 39 -16.34 9.37 -4.68
C TRP A 39 -15.88 10.30 -5.80
N ALA A 40 -15.66 11.56 -5.51
CA ALA A 40 -15.13 12.52 -6.48
C ALA A 40 -13.73 12.11 -7.00
N LEU A 41 -12.89 11.53 -6.14
CA LEU A 41 -11.60 10.98 -6.56
C LEU A 41 -11.78 9.81 -7.52
N ARG A 42 -12.68 8.87 -7.22
CA ARG A 42 -13.03 7.75 -8.12
C ARG A 42 -13.43 8.27 -9.50
N GLU A 43 -14.33 9.25 -9.56
CA GLU A 43 -14.77 9.84 -10.83
C GLU A 43 -13.63 10.46 -11.63
N ARG A 44 -12.70 11.15 -10.97
CA ARG A 44 -11.49 11.68 -11.60
C ARG A 44 -10.58 10.59 -12.14
N VAL A 45 -10.43 9.50 -11.40
CA VAL A 45 -9.63 8.34 -11.83
C VAL A 45 -10.24 7.69 -13.07
N LEU A 46 -11.53 7.40 -13.07
CA LEU A 46 -12.22 6.82 -14.24
C LEU A 46 -12.11 7.74 -15.46
N SER A 47 -12.38 9.03 -15.30
CA SER A 47 -12.23 10.00 -16.38
C SER A 47 -10.81 10.09 -16.93
N LYS A 48 -9.79 9.92 -16.08
CA LYS A 48 -8.40 9.85 -16.52
C LYS A 48 -8.14 8.59 -17.35
N LEU A 49 -8.63 7.46 -16.92
CA LEU A 49 -8.46 6.18 -17.62
C LEU A 49 -9.13 6.19 -19.00
N GLU A 50 -10.34 6.76 -19.10
CA GLU A 50 -11.04 6.93 -20.38
C GLU A 50 -10.23 7.81 -21.33
N ARG A 51 -9.67 8.91 -20.85
CA ARG A 51 -8.78 9.78 -21.67
C ARG A 51 -7.47 9.08 -22.07
N MET A 52 -7.02 8.10 -21.29
CA MET A 52 -5.82 7.32 -21.59
C MET A 52 -6.06 6.16 -22.56
N GLY A 53 -7.28 6.00 -23.07
CA GLY A 53 -7.61 5.01 -24.10
C GLY A 53 -8.54 3.89 -23.66
N LEU A 54 -8.97 3.84 -22.38
CA LEU A 54 -10.03 2.93 -21.96
C LEU A 54 -11.41 3.56 -22.25
N THR A 55 -11.70 3.76 -23.51
CA THR A 55 -12.94 4.38 -23.97
C THR A 55 -14.16 3.62 -23.46
N ASP A 56 -15.21 4.34 -23.07
CA ASP A 56 -16.47 3.76 -22.53
C ASP A 56 -16.30 2.87 -21.30
N LEU A 57 -15.19 3.01 -20.54
CA LEU A 57 -14.88 2.18 -19.37
C LEU A 57 -16.08 2.05 -18.42
N ARG A 58 -16.76 3.15 -18.10
CA ARG A 58 -17.91 3.16 -17.19
C ARG A 58 -19.05 2.25 -17.62
N ARG A 59 -19.27 2.10 -18.92
CA ARG A 59 -20.34 1.23 -19.47
C ARG A 59 -19.99 -0.25 -19.37
N HIS A 60 -18.71 -0.56 -19.24
CA HIS A 60 -18.19 -1.92 -19.17
C HIS A 60 -17.91 -2.40 -17.74
N ILE A 61 -18.11 -1.55 -16.73
CA ILE A 61 -17.99 -1.95 -15.33
C ILE A 61 -19.15 -2.85 -14.95
N VAL A 62 -18.87 -4.13 -14.74
CA VAL A 62 -19.84 -5.12 -14.26
C VAL A 62 -19.84 -5.18 -12.73
N CYS A 63 -18.66 -5.08 -12.13
CA CYS A 63 -18.47 -5.11 -10.68
C CYS A 63 -17.32 -4.18 -10.32
N GLU A 64 -17.44 -3.48 -9.22
CA GLU A 64 -16.40 -2.60 -8.70
C GLU A 64 -16.35 -2.71 -7.18
N GLU A 65 -15.14 -2.82 -6.69
CA GLU A 65 -14.82 -2.69 -5.27
C GLU A 65 -13.67 -1.70 -5.12
N TYR A 66 -13.77 -0.80 -4.18
CA TYR A 66 -12.67 0.10 -3.84
C TYR A 66 -12.54 0.25 -2.34
N TRP A 67 -11.32 0.44 -1.90
CA TRP A 67 -10.98 0.63 -0.51
C TRP A 67 -10.38 2.01 -0.29
N THR A 68 -10.92 2.69 0.68
CA THR A 68 -10.46 3.99 1.14
C THR A 68 -9.45 3.82 2.28
N PRO A 69 -8.66 4.84 2.63
CA PRO A 69 -7.81 4.79 3.82
C PRO A 69 -8.55 4.39 5.11
N PRO A 70 -9.77 4.86 5.42
CA PRO A 70 -10.57 4.34 6.54
C PRO A 70 -10.83 2.84 6.48
N ASP A 71 -11.14 2.28 5.31
CA ASP A 71 -11.36 0.84 5.16
C ASP A 71 -10.07 0.04 5.43
N ILE A 72 -8.94 0.57 4.95
CA ILE A 72 -7.62 -0.03 5.17
C ILE A 72 -7.23 0.02 6.65
N GLU A 73 -7.47 1.13 7.32
CA GLU A 73 -7.23 1.26 8.77
C GLU A 73 -8.08 0.29 9.56
N ALA A 74 -9.38 0.24 9.30
CA ALA A 74 -10.32 -0.65 9.99
C ALA A 74 -9.98 -2.12 9.80
N ARG A 75 -9.51 -2.53 8.61
CA ARG A 75 -9.24 -3.92 8.29
C ARG A 75 -7.85 -4.39 8.72
N TYR A 76 -6.84 -3.54 8.60
CA TYR A 76 -5.44 -3.92 8.81
C TYR A 76 -4.79 -3.23 10.00
N TYR A 77 -5.51 -2.38 10.71
CA TYR A 77 -4.98 -1.57 11.82
C TYR A 77 -3.76 -0.74 11.40
N SER A 78 -3.70 -0.38 10.11
CA SER A 78 -2.61 0.43 9.59
C SER A 78 -2.77 1.88 10.05
N ASN A 79 -1.70 2.48 10.51
CA ASN A 79 -1.74 3.86 11.00
C ASN A 79 -2.26 4.80 9.91
N ARG A 80 -3.39 5.45 10.17
CA ARG A 80 -4.06 6.41 9.28
C ARG A 80 -4.37 5.85 7.88
N GLY A 81 -4.66 4.57 7.79
CA GLY A 81 -4.99 3.92 6.53
C GLY A 81 -3.82 3.83 5.53
N SER A 82 -2.60 3.97 5.99
CA SER A 82 -1.40 3.93 5.15
C SER A 82 -1.02 2.49 4.83
N ILE A 83 -1.23 2.06 3.59
CA ILE A 83 -1.01 0.67 3.17
C ILE A 83 0.47 0.25 3.20
N TYR A 84 1.39 1.20 3.08
CA TYR A 84 2.84 0.96 3.09
C TYR A 84 3.54 1.52 4.34
N GLY A 85 2.77 1.82 5.40
CA GLY A 85 3.28 2.38 6.64
C GLY A 85 3.77 3.82 6.48
N VAL A 86 4.66 4.24 7.37
CA VAL A 86 5.21 5.61 7.38
C VAL A 86 5.88 5.94 6.06
N VAL A 87 5.54 7.09 5.49
CA VAL A 87 6.15 7.60 4.27
C VAL A 87 7.62 7.94 4.53
N ALA A 88 8.49 7.50 3.63
CA ALA A 88 9.88 7.92 3.62
C ALA A 88 9.97 9.34 3.04
N ASP A 89 9.76 10.35 3.87
CA ASP A 89 9.81 11.76 3.49
C ASP A 89 11.15 12.37 3.89
N ARG A 90 11.81 13.07 2.96
CA ARG A 90 13.12 13.65 3.19
C ARG A 90 13.10 14.74 4.27
N ASN A 91 11.99 15.46 4.39
CA ASN A 91 11.86 16.56 5.35
C ASN A 91 11.45 16.07 6.75
N LEU A 92 10.70 14.96 6.83
CA LEU A 92 10.19 14.42 8.09
C LEU A 92 11.14 13.40 8.73
N ASN A 93 11.76 12.54 7.92
CA ASN A 93 12.56 11.42 8.40
C ASN A 93 13.81 11.14 7.54
N LEU A 94 14.32 12.16 6.84
CA LEU A 94 15.49 12.10 5.96
C LEU A 94 15.38 11.02 4.86
N GLY A 95 14.16 10.62 4.49
CA GLY A 95 13.90 9.58 3.51
C GLY A 95 13.98 8.15 4.06
N PHE A 96 14.15 7.97 5.37
CA PHE A 96 14.21 6.65 6.00
C PHE A 96 12.89 6.28 6.68
N LYS A 97 12.60 4.98 6.70
CA LYS A 97 11.57 4.40 7.56
C LYS A 97 12.14 4.13 8.95
N ALA A 98 11.27 3.69 9.87
CA ALA A 98 11.69 3.31 11.21
C ALA A 98 12.84 2.27 11.17
N PRO A 99 13.74 2.29 12.15
CA PRO A 99 14.83 1.31 12.23
C PRO A 99 14.28 -0.09 12.50
N GLN A 100 14.98 -1.11 12.01
CA GLN A 100 14.61 -2.52 12.20
C GLN A 100 14.95 -3.06 13.60
N ARG A 101 15.65 -2.29 14.42
CA ARG A 101 16.02 -2.63 15.80
C ARG A 101 15.57 -1.51 16.72
N SER A 102 14.98 -1.84 17.85
CA SER A 102 14.65 -0.85 18.88
C SER A 102 15.93 -0.24 19.46
N GLY A 103 15.93 1.08 19.59
CA GLY A 103 17.00 1.78 20.31
C GLY A 103 16.82 1.74 21.84
N GLU A 104 15.63 1.46 22.31
CA GLU A 104 15.25 1.54 23.73
C GLU A 104 15.18 0.15 24.39
N LEU A 105 14.65 -0.82 23.67
CA LEU A 105 14.39 -2.16 24.19
C LEU A 105 15.36 -3.19 23.59
N ARG A 106 16.01 -3.96 24.46
CA ARG A 106 16.84 -5.08 24.02
C ARG A 106 15.97 -6.17 23.41
N ASN A 107 16.50 -6.86 22.39
CA ASN A 107 15.87 -8.00 21.72
C ASN A 107 14.53 -7.68 21.04
N LEU A 108 14.19 -6.40 20.85
CA LEU A 108 13.02 -5.99 20.09
C LEU A 108 13.44 -5.57 18.68
N TYR A 109 12.88 -6.26 17.68
CA TYR A 109 13.14 -6.04 16.27
C TYR A 109 11.83 -5.81 15.53
N PHE A 110 11.89 -5.04 14.46
CA PHE A 110 10.75 -4.72 13.60
C PHE A 110 11.01 -5.23 12.19
N VAL A 111 9.98 -5.81 11.58
CA VAL A 111 10.03 -6.38 10.24
C VAL A 111 8.77 -5.99 9.48
N GLY A 112 8.87 -5.87 8.17
CA GLY A 112 7.72 -5.61 7.31
C GLY A 112 7.77 -4.29 6.57
N GLY A 113 6.61 -3.82 6.10
CA GLY A 113 6.49 -2.64 5.24
C GLY A 113 6.70 -1.29 5.93
N SER A 114 6.56 -1.24 7.25
CA SER A 114 6.72 -0.01 8.04
C SER A 114 8.15 0.33 8.41
N VAL A 115 9.09 -0.59 8.17
CA VAL A 115 10.52 -0.41 8.36
C VAL A 115 11.27 -0.53 7.03
N ASN A 116 12.56 -0.22 6.99
CA ASN A 116 13.36 -0.39 5.78
C ASN A 116 13.47 -1.88 5.38
N PRO A 117 13.46 -2.21 4.06
CA PRO A 117 13.45 -1.30 2.90
C PRO A 117 12.06 -0.77 2.50
N GLY A 118 10.97 -1.18 3.13
CA GLY A 118 9.65 -0.62 2.89
C GLY A 118 8.60 -1.62 2.45
N GLY A 119 7.47 -1.12 1.92
CA GLY A 119 6.33 -1.91 1.49
C GLY A 119 6.52 -2.57 0.11
N GLY A 120 5.71 -3.59 -0.13
CA GLY A 120 5.74 -4.43 -1.33
C GLY A 120 6.32 -5.82 -1.04
N MET A 121 5.79 -6.86 -1.68
CA MET A 121 6.15 -8.26 -1.41
C MET A 121 7.66 -8.52 -1.39
N PRO A 122 8.45 -8.10 -2.40
CA PRO A 122 9.89 -8.31 -2.37
C PRO A 122 10.58 -7.59 -1.20
N MET A 123 10.14 -6.36 -0.91
CA MET A 123 10.76 -5.53 0.12
C MET A 123 10.47 -6.04 1.53
N VAL A 124 9.24 -6.50 1.80
CA VAL A 124 8.92 -7.07 3.13
C VAL A 124 9.61 -8.40 3.35
N THR A 125 9.81 -9.22 2.32
CA THR A 125 10.59 -10.45 2.39
C THR A 125 12.06 -10.13 2.69
N LEU A 126 12.63 -9.17 2.00
CA LEU A 126 13.99 -8.71 2.25
C LEU A 126 14.14 -8.13 3.66
N SER A 127 13.13 -7.41 4.16
CA SER A 127 13.12 -6.92 5.55
C SER A 127 13.28 -8.07 6.56
N GLY A 128 12.60 -9.20 6.32
CA GLY A 128 12.74 -10.41 7.14
C GLY A 128 14.16 -10.97 7.15
N GLN A 129 14.80 -11.04 5.98
CA GLN A 129 16.20 -11.51 5.88
C GLN A 129 17.17 -10.57 6.62
N LEU A 130 17.02 -9.27 6.42
CA LEU A 130 17.87 -8.27 7.08
C LEU A 130 17.72 -8.29 8.61
N VAL A 131 16.49 -8.50 9.11
CA VAL A 131 16.26 -8.61 10.56
C VAL A 131 16.86 -9.91 11.12
N ARG A 132 16.69 -11.04 10.42
CA ARG A 132 17.35 -12.29 10.79
C ARG A 132 18.87 -12.12 10.96
N ASP A 133 19.52 -11.48 9.99
CA ASP A 133 20.96 -11.29 10.02
C ASP A 133 21.41 -10.39 11.19
N LYS A 134 20.61 -9.36 11.52
CA LYS A 134 20.84 -8.53 12.71
C LYS A 134 20.70 -9.32 14.01
N ILE A 135 19.68 -10.18 14.12
CA ILE A 135 19.47 -11.03 15.29
C ILE A 135 20.66 -11.99 15.47
N LEU A 136 21.09 -12.64 14.39
CA LEU A 136 22.23 -13.56 14.45
C LEU A 136 23.53 -12.86 14.84
N ALA A 137 23.79 -11.66 14.30
CA ALA A 137 24.94 -10.86 14.68
C ALA A 137 24.89 -10.43 16.15
N ASP A 138 23.74 -10.04 16.66
CA ASP A 138 23.56 -9.66 18.06
C ASP A 138 23.71 -10.86 19.04
N LEU A 139 23.39 -12.05 18.59
CA LEU A 139 23.58 -13.28 19.37
C LEU A 139 25.06 -13.73 19.36
N ALA A 140 25.75 -13.57 18.24
CA ALA A 140 27.16 -13.93 18.10
C ALA A 140 28.11 -12.98 18.85
N GLY A 141 27.67 -11.73 19.09
CA GLY A 141 28.44 -10.72 19.83
C GLY A 141 28.26 -10.76 21.36
N ARG A 142 27.52 -11.76 21.85
CA ARG A 142 27.32 -12.03 23.30
C ARG A 142 28.22 -13.14 23.78
#